data_981e050a602a6a8ea095890a08f72d39
#
_entry.id   981e050a602a6a8ea095890a08f72d39
#
_cell.length_a   1.000
_cell.length_b   1.000
_cell.length_c   1.000
_cell.angle_alpha   90.00
_cell.angle_beta   90.00
_cell.angle_gamma   90.00
#
_symmetry.space_group_name_H-M   'P 1'
#
loop_
_entity.id
_entity.type
_entity.pdbx_description
1 polymer ?
#
loop_
_entity_poly.entity_id
_entity_poly.type
_entity_poly.pdbx_seq_one_letter_code
_entity_poly.pdbx_strand_id
1 'polypeptide(L)'
;KKEHDYFSIGLVVYGMCFFLAYKTLFQFSYVDAYSALWYWSYGLIIVHIVGFFWCAIACLFRRMPRQLGSLVCAALLVVGLEVVSPDPMELHFWLHKSDYLARVSATPPKPDGRLSIVLYSHGTYTPSMPGGYLCSVEIVYDNSNDLRLVSQSEDGRASIRKVDDNFYFRYPPCG
;
A
#
# COMPACT_ATOMS: atom_id res chain seq x y z
N LYS A 1 18.89 10.41 40.96
CA LYS A 1 19.50 10.63 39.65
C LYS A 1 18.43 11.37 38.84
N LYS A 2 18.64 12.67 38.51
CA LYS A 2 17.76 13.41 37.61
C LYS A 2 17.90 12.73 36.24
N GLU A 3 16.85 12.05 35.76
CA GLU A 3 16.77 11.62 34.38
C GLU A 3 16.75 12.89 33.51
N HIS A 4 17.68 12.97 32.56
CA HIS A 4 17.79 14.15 31.70
C HIS A 4 16.64 14.11 30.67
N ASP A 5 15.73 15.07 30.79
CA ASP A 5 14.70 15.29 29.76
C ASP A 5 15.36 16.00 28.57
N TYR A 6 15.48 15.28 27.44
CA TYR A 6 16.04 15.81 26.20
C TYR A 6 15.17 15.41 24.99
N PHE A 7 15.20 16.24 23.97
CA PHE A 7 14.58 15.90 22.69
C PHE A 7 15.43 14.83 21.98
N SER A 8 14.86 13.68 21.69
CA SER A 8 15.58 12.54 21.10
C SER A 8 15.33 12.47 19.59
N ILE A 9 16.31 12.93 18.83
CA ILE A 9 16.33 12.73 17.36
C ILE A 9 16.31 11.24 17.02
N GLY A 10 16.93 10.39 17.85
CA GLY A 10 16.93 8.94 17.66
C GLY A 10 15.53 8.33 17.62
N LEU A 11 14.58 8.83 18.41
CA LEU A 11 13.19 8.37 18.38
C LEU A 11 12.49 8.76 17.06
N VAL A 12 12.80 9.95 16.53
CA VAL A 12 12.25 10.40 15.25
C VAL A 12 12.79 9.55 14.10
N VAL A 13 14.12 9.33 14.08
CA VAL A 13 14.79 8.47 13.08
C VAL A 13 14.27 7.03 13.16
N TYR A 14 14.08 6.51 14.38
CA TYR A 14 13.49 5.19 14.57
C TYR A 14 12.07 5.09 13.98
N GLY A 15 11.23 6.10 14.20
CA GLY A 15 9.89 6.16 13.60
C GLY A 15 9.92 6.12 12.07
N MET A 16 10.86 6.87 11.45
CA MET A 16 11.06 6.86 10.00
C MET A 16 11.52 5.48 9.50
N CYS A 17 12.53 4.89 10.13
CA CYS A 17 13.03 3.56 9.77
C CYS A 17 11.94 2.49 9.92
N PHE A 18 11.16 2.57 10.98
CA PHE A 18 10.02 1.68 11.19
C PHE A 18 8.98 1.83 10.09
N PHE A 19 8.61 3.07 9.73
CA PHE A 19 7.67 3.34 8.65
C PHE A 19 8.15 2.75 7.31
N LEU A 20 9.43 2.96 6.97
CA LEU A 20 10.02 2.42 5.74
C LEU A 20 10.02 0.89 5.75
N ALA A 21 10.42 0.27 6.85
CA ALA A 21 10.40 -1.18 7.00
C ALA A 21 8.98 -1.74 6.89
N TYR A 22 8.01 -1.11 7.55
CA TYR A 22 6.60 -1.48 7.46
C TYR A 22 6.08 -1.37 6.02
N LYS A 23 6.33 -0.26 5.35
CA LYS A 23 5.90 -0.07 3.94
C LYS A 23 6.52 -1.10 3.03
N THR A 24 7.80 -1.41 3.19
CA THR A 24 8.49 -2.44 2.41
C THR A 24 7.86 -3.81 2.64
N LEU A 25 7.67 -4.21 3.89
CA LEU A 25 7.03 -5.48 4.24
C LEU A 25 5.59 -5.56 3.72
N PHE A 26 4.84 -4.48 3.83
CA PHE A 26 3.46 -4.40 3.32
C PHE A 26 3.43 -4.53 1.80
N GLN A 27 4.36 -3.90 1.08
CA GLN A 27 4.51 -4.03 -0.37
C GLN A 27 4.79 -5.48 -0.79
N PHE A 28 5.74 -6.14 -0.11
CA PHE A 28 6.03 -7.56 -0.38
C PHE A 28 4.87 -8.48 -0.02
N SER A 29 4.16 -8.22 1.07
CA SER A 29 2.99 -9.01 1.46
C SER A 29 1.81 -8.83 0.51
N TYR A 30 1.73 -7.68 -0.17
CA TYR A 30 0.68 -7.41 -1.15
C TYR A 30 0.83 -8.24 -2.43
N VAL A 31 2.07 -8.57 -2.80
CA VAL A 31 2.37 -9.47 -3.95
C VAL A 31 2.01 -10.91 -3.63
N ASP A 32 2.01 -11.28 -2.35
CA ASP A 32 1.78 -12.66 -1.90
C ASP A 32 0.73 -12.67 -0.76
N ALA A 33 -0.54 -12.41 -1.13
CA ALA A 33 -1.65 -12.12 -0.22
C ALA A 33 -1.90 -13.18 0.87
N TYR A 34 -1.41 -14.39 0.66
CA TYR A 34 -1.50 -15.51 1.62
C TYR A 34 -0.20 -15.76 2.37
N SER A 35 0.82 -14.90 2.18
CA SER A 35 2.10 -15.11 2.84
C SER A 35 2.00 -14.82 4.34
N ALA A 36 2.76 -15.58 5.14
CA ALA A 36 2.95 -15.32 6.55
C ALA A 36 3.44 -13.86 6.84
N LEU A 37 4.06 -13.21 5.85
CA LEU A 37 4.54 -11.83 5.92
C LEU A 37 3.41 -10.83 6.22
N TRP A 38 2.18 -11.09 5.77
CA TRP A 38 1.03 -10.25 6.05
C TRP A 38 0.69 -10.23 7.55
N TYR A 39 0.66 -11.41 8.19
CA TYR A 39 0.44 -11.51 9.63
C TYR A 39 1.59 -10.91 10.43
N TRP A 40 2.84 -11.08 9.99
CA TRP A 40 4.00 -10.50 10.63
C TRP A 40 3.98 -8.97 10.56
N SER A 41 3.58 -8.37 9.43
CA SER A 41 3.48 -6.91 9.30
C SER A 41 2.44 -6.33 10.27
N TYR A 42 1.28 -6.96 10.42
CA TYR A 42 0.28 -6.54 11.41
C TYR A 42 0.76 -6.73 12.85
N GLY A 43 1.41 -7.85 13.15
CA GLY A 43 2.01 -8.10 14.46
C GLY A 43 3.02 -7.02 14.83
N LEU A 44 3.90 -6.65 13.92
CA LEU A 44 4.88 -5.57 14.10
C LEU A 44 4.20 -4.23 14.37
N ILE A 45 3.15 -3.88 13.63
CA ILE A 45 2.40 -2.63 13.85
C ILE A 45 1.80 -2.60 15.25
N ILE A 46 1.13 -3.66 15.67
CA ILE A 46 0.49 -3.74 16.98
C ILE A 46 1.54 -3.57 18.09
N VAL A 47 2.67 -4.27 18.01
CA VAL A 47 3.75 -4.17 18.99
C VAL A 47 4.29 -2.74 19.06
N HIS A 48 4.46 -2.05 17.91
CA HIS A 48 4.95 -0.68 17.91
C HIS A 48 3.93 0.32 18.43
N ILE A 49 2.65 0.15 18.10
CA ILE A 49 1.58 0.99 18.66
C ILE A 49 1.53 0.86 20.18
N VAL A 50 1.53 -0.37 20.69
CA VAL A 50 1.53 -0.63 22.13
C VAL A 50 2.78 -0.06 22.80
N GLY A 51 3.95 -0.29 22.22
CA GLY A 51 5.21 0.27 22.71
C GLY A 51 5.24 1.81 22.71
N PHE A 52 4.71 2.43 21.65
CA PHE A 52 4.58 3.87 21.56
C PHE A 52 3.71 4.45 22.67
N PHE A 53 2.51 3.90 22.88
CA PHE A 53 1.62 4.34 23.94
C PHE A 53 2.23 4.13 25.32
N TRP A 54 2.91 3.01 25.55
CA TRP A 54 3.61 2.74 26.80
C TRP A 54 4.70 3.79 27.08
N CYS A 55 5.51 4.11 26.07
CA CYS A 55 6.54 5.15 26.18
C CYS A 55 5.92 6.53 26.43
N ALA A 56 4.83 6.88 25.76
CA ALA A 56 4.14 8.16 25.98
C ALA A 56 3.61 8.27 27.40
N ILE A 57 2.96 7.23 27.90
CA ILE A 57 2.48 7.14 29.29
C ILE A 57 3.65 7.28 30.27
N ALA A 58 4.74 6.55 30.07
CA ALA A 58 5.93 6.63 30.91
C ALA A 58 6.53 8.05 30.93
N CYS A 59 6.60 8.75 29.78
CA CYS A 59 7.06 10.12 29.68
C CYS A 59 6.16 11.09 30.46
N LEU A 60 4.84 10.89 30.42
CA LEU A 60 3.87 11.69 31.18
C LEU A 60 4.07 11.50 32.68
N PHE A 61 4.15 10.24 33.16
CA PHE A 61 4.35 9.97 34.59
C PHE A 61 5.70 10.48 35.10
N ARG A 62 6.76 10.42 34.28
CA ARG A 62 8.11 10.89 34.64
C ARG A 62 8.28 12.40 34.40
N ARG A 63 7.26 13.11 33.90
CA ARG A 63 7.31 14.53 33.57
C ARG A 63 8.46 14.89 32.62
N MET A 64 8.58 14.13 31.52
CA MET A 64 9.60 14.32 30.49
C MET A 64 8.97 14.94 29.20
N PRO A 65 8.63 16.24 29.19
CA PRO A 65 7.90 16.86 28.10
C PRO A 65 8.69 16.88 26.78
N ARG A 66 10.03 16.97 26.83
CA ARG A 66 10.84 16.98 25.61
C ARG A 66 10.89 15.62 24.93
N GLN A 67 10.97 14.54 25.69
CA GLN A 67 10.89 13.17 25.14
C GLN A 67 9.49 12.89 24.61
N LEU A 68 8.45 13.35 25.30
CA LEU A 68 7.08 13.28 24.79
C LEU A 68 6.93 14.04 23.47
N GLY A 69 7.53 15.25 23.37
CA GLY A 69 7.59 16.02 22.13
C GLY A 69 8.25 15.24 20.99
N SER A 70 9.32 14.50 21.25
CA SER A 70 9.98 13.64 20.24
C SER A 70 9.05 12.53 19.75
N LEU A 71 8.29 11.90 20.64
CA LEU A 71 7.31 10.87 20.27
C LEU A 71 6.19 11.47 19.41
N VAL A 72 5.65 12.62 19.79
CA VAL A 72 4.63 13.31 18.99
C VAL A 72 5.17 13.68 17.60
N CYS A 73 6.38 14.22 17.51
CA CYS A 73 7.02 14.52 16.23
C CYS A 73 7.20 13.26 15.39
N ALA A 74 7.64 12.14 15.97
CA ALA A 74 7.77 10.86 15.26
C ALA A 74 6.42 10.38 14.73
N ALA A 75 5.36 10.45 15.54
CA ALA A 75 4.01 10.08 15.12
C ALA A 75 3.48 10.95 13.98
N LEU A 76 3.61 12.27 14.10
CA LEU A 76 3.16 13.22 13.06
C LEU A 76 3.92 13.00 11.75
N LEU A 77 5.21 12.69 11.82
CA LEU A 77 6.03 12.42 10.65
C LEU A 77 5.60 11.11 9.97
N VAL A 78 5.34 10.05 10.73
CA VAL A 78 4.83 8.78 10.20
C VAL A 78 3.47 8.98 9.52
N VAL A 79 2.54 9.70 10.16
CA VAL A 79 1.23 10.02 9.57
C VAL A 79 1.38 10.87 8.31
N GLY A 80 2.26 11.87 8.33
CA GLY A 80 2.54 12.70 7.16
C GLY A 80 3.12 11.90 6.00
N LEU A 81 4.05 11.00 6.27
CA LEU A 81 4.61 10.09 5.26
C LEU A 81 3.55 9.13 4.70
N GLU A 82 2.63 8.65 5.54
CA GLU A 82 1.53 7.79 5.08
C GLU A 82 0.61 8.52 4.09
N VAL A 83 0.27 9.77 4.37
CA VAL A 83 -0.58 10.60 3.51
C VAL A 83 0.05 10.86 2.13
N VAL A 84 1.39 11.05 2.07
CA VAL A 84 2.10 11.33 0.82
C VAL A 84 2.66 10.08 0.15
N SER A 85 2.58 8.93 0.80
CA SER A 85 3.11 7.69 0.22
C SER A 85 2.24 7.22 -0.93
N PRO A 86 2.84 6.76 -2.03
CA PRO A 86 2.08 6.22 -3.15
C PRO A 86 1.31 4.96 -2.73
N ASP A 87 0.17 4.75 -3.42
CA ASP A 87 -0.59 3.51 -3.33
C ASP A 87 0.34 2.30 -3.61
N PRO A 88 0.28 1.22 -2.83
CA PRO A 88 1.05 0.01 -3.09
C PRO A 88 0.96 -0.52 -4.53
N MET A 89 -0.22 -0.48 -5.13
CA MET A 89 -0.42 -0.90 -6.52
C MET A 89 0.25 0.05 -7.51
N GLU A 90 0.25 1.35 -7.19
CA GLU A 90 0.91 2.35 -8.02
C GLU A 90 2.44 2.16 -7.99
N LEU A 91 3.01 1.91 -6.81
CA LEU A 91 4.42 1.60 -6.68
C LEU A 91 4.77 0.29 -7.39
N HIS A 92 3.95 -0.76 -7.26
CA HIS A 92 4.11 -2.03 -7.98
C HIS A 92 4.11 -1.80 -9.50
N PHE A 93 3.16 -1.00 -10.01
CA PHE A 93 3.11 -0.65 -11.42
C PHE A 93 4.41 0.01 -11.89
N TRP A 94 4.90 1.03 -11.18
CA TRP A 94 6.11 1.76 -11.58
C TRP A 94 7.37 0.89 -11.53
N LEU A 95 7.47 -0.02 -10.57
CA LEU A 95 8.58 -0.96 -10.46
C LEU A 95 8.62 -1.99 -11.60
N HIS A 96 7.45 -2.41 -12.08
CA HIS A 96 7.32 -3.44 -13.12
C HIS A 96 6.90 -2.89 -14.50
N LYS A 97 6.88 -1.56 -14.68
CA LYS A 97 6.42 -0.93 -15.92
C LYS A 97 7.16 -1.44 -17.16
N SER A 98 8.47 -1.67 -17.06
CA SER A 98 9.28 -2.19 -18.17
C SER A 98 8.81 -3.58 -18.61
N ASP A 99 8.49 -4.46 -17.65
CA ASP A 99 8.03 -5.81 -17.91
C ASP A 99 6.63 -5.81 -18.53
N TYR A 100 5.77 -4.89 -18.07
CA TYR A 100 4.44 -4.70 -18.64
C TYR A 100 4.52 -4.21 -20.08
N LEU A 101 5.38 -3.24 -20.38
CA LEU A 101 5.61 -2.76 -21.75
C LEU A 101 6.15 -3.87 -22.66
N ALA A 102 7.06 -4.71 -22.16
CA ALA A 102 7.57 -5.87 -22.92
C ALA A 102 6.44 -6.86 -23.24
N ARG A 103 5.54 -7.14 -22.29
CA ARG A 103 4.39 -8.02 -22.50
C ARG A 103 3.38 -7.42 -23.49
N VAL A 104 3.12 -6.14 -23.41
CA VAL A 104 2.25 -5.41 -24.37
C VAL A 104 2.82 -5.52 -25.77
N SER A 105 4.12 -5.28 -25.97
CA SER A 105 4.77 -5.34 -27.28
C SER A 105 4.81 -6.75 -27.86
N ALA A 106 4.84 -7.78 -27.01
CA ALA A 106 4.82 -9.18 -27.44
C ALA A 106 3.42 -9.71 -27.76
N THR A 107 2.37 -8.98 -27.39
CA THR A 107 0.97 -9.41 -27.58
C THR A 107 0.43 -8.86 -28.90
N PRO A 108 -0.02 -9.71 -29.84
CA PRO A 108 -0.59 -9.24 -31.08
C PRO A 108 -1.94 -8.53 -30.82
N PRO A 109 -2.20 -7.40 -31.49
CA PRO A 109 -3.49 -6.73 -31.41
C PRO A 109 -4.60 -7.58 -32.04
N LYS A 110 -5.83 -7.34 -31.66
CA LYS A 110 -7.00 -7.93 -32.29
C LYS A 110 -7.14 -7.48 -33.77
N PRO A 111 -7.95 -8.17 -34.58
CA PRO A 111 -8.15 -7.81 -36.00
C PRO A 111 -8.63 -6.36 -36.22
N ASP A 112 -9.27 -5.76 -35.24
CA ASP A 112 -9.74 -4.37 -35.24
C ASP A 112 -8.63 -3.37 -34.81
N GLY A 113 -7.41 -3.84 -34.59
CA GLY A 113 -6.28 -3.02 -34.11
C GLY A 113 -6.30 -2.74 -32.60
N ARG A 114 -7.33 -3.19 -31.90
CA ARG A 114 -7.43 -3.00 -30.45
C ARG A 114 -6.56 -4.01 -29.72
N LEU A 115 -5.84 -3.52 -28.70
CA LEU A 115 -5.13 -4.35 -27.74
C LEU A 115 -5.65 -4.04 -26.34
N SER A 116 -6.27 -5.03 -25.71
CA SER A 116 -6.70 -4.98 -24.31
C SER A 116 -6.22 -6.24 -23.63
N ILE A 117 -5.40 -6.08 -22.59
CA ILE A 117 -4.75 -7.19 -21.86
C ILE A 117 -4.69 -6.90 -20.37
N VAL A 118 -5.02 -7.89 -19.56
CA VAL A 118 -4.76 -7.88 -18.12
C VAL A 118 -3.32 -8.30 -17.90
N LEU A 119 -2.52 -7.39 -17.38
CA LEU A 119 -1.09 -7.60 -17.14
C LEU A 119 -0.81 -8.17 -15.77
N TYR A 120 -1.62 -7.80 -14.79
CA TYR A 120 -1.53 -8.23 -13.41
C TYR A 120 -2.91 -8.26 -12.78
N SER A 121 -3.18 -9.27 -11.99
CA SER A 121 -4.40 -9.38 -11.20
C SER A 121 -4.03 -9.81 -9.80
N HIS A 122 -4.46 -9.05 -8.81
CA HIS A 122 -4.26 -9.34 -7.41
C HIS A 122 -5.61 -9.42 -6.71
N GLY A 123 -5.92 -10.58 -6.15
CA GLY A 123 -7.11 -10.78 -5.32
C GLY A 123 -6.80 -10.45 -3.87
N THR A 124 -7.53 -9.52 -3.28
CA THR A 124 -7.46 -9.26 -1.84
C THR A 124 -8.64 -9.92 -1.14
N TYR A 125 -8.33 -10.81 -0.21
CA TYR A 125 -9.34 -11.36 0.69
C TYR A 125 -9.63 -10.32 1.78
N THR A 126 -10.89 -9.86 1.87
CA THR A 126 -11.34 -9.00 2.96
C THR A 126 -12.08 -9.84 4.00
N PRO A 127 -11.41 -10.24 5.09
CA PRO A 127 -12.04 -11.08 6.13
C PRO A 127 -13.10 -10.34 6.94
N SER A 128 -13.25 -9.02 6.74
CA SER A 128 -14.19 -8.17 7.49
C SER A 128 -15.65 -8.29 7.03
N MET A 129 -15.92 -8.98 5.93
CA MET A 129 -17.29 -9.19 5.46
C MET A 129 -17.75 -10.65 5.67
N PRO A 130 -18.98 -10.87 6.15
CA PRO A 130 -19.54 -12.23 6.25
C PRO A 130 -19.56 -12.86 4.86
N GLY A 131 -18.78 -13.94 4.67
CA GLY A 131 -18.66 -14.63 3.38
C GLY A 131 -17.32 -14.43 2.66
N GLY A 132 -16.45 -13.51 3.12
CA GLY A 132 -15.09 -13.32 2.58
C GLY A 132 -15.07 -12.99 1.09
N TYR A 133 -15.49 -11.79 0.72
CA TYR A 133 -15.45 -11.37 -0.69
C TYR A 133 -14.01 -11.18 -1.17
N LEU A 134 -13.68 -11.80 -2.30
CA LEU A 134 -12.45 -11.53 -3.03
C LEU A 134 -12.64 -10.26 -3.85
N CYS A 135 -12.01 -9.17 -3.41
CA CYS A 135 -11.89 -7.99 -4.24
C CYS A 135 -10.56 -8.09 -5.01
N SER A 136 -10.62 -8.02 -6.31
CA SER A 136 -9.42 -8.01 -7.16
C SER A 136 -9.06 -6.59 -7.59
N VAL A 137 -7.78 -6.34 -7.75
CA VAL A 137 -7.24 -5.16 -8.42
C VAL A 137 -6.44 -5.64 -9.60
N GLU A 138 -6.72 -5.08 -10.76
CA GLU A 138 -6.06 -5.48 -11.99
C GLU A 138 -5.32 -4.31 -12.62
N ILE A 139 -4.16 -4.61 -13.20
CA ILE A 139 -3.46 -3.67 -14.08
C ILE A 139 -3.82 -4.07 -15.51
N VAL A 140 -4.49 -3.18 -16.20
CA VAL A 140 -4.97 -3.38 -17.58
C VAL A 140 -4.29 -2.39 -18.50
N TYR A 141 -3.81 -2.90 -19.64
CA TYR A 141 -3.44 -2.07 -20.79
C TYR A 141 -4.56 -2.08 -21.80
N ASP A 142 -4.99 -0.90 -22.27
CA ASP A 142 -5.98 -0.79 -23.35
C ASP A 142 -5.67 0.43 -24.23
N ASN A 143 -5.43 0.19 -25.51
CA ASN A 143 -5.11 1.24 -26.48
C ASN A 143 -6.32 1.92 -27.14
N SER A 144 -7.54 1.50 -26.80
CA SER A 144 -8.76 2.06 -27.42
C SER A 144 -9.12 3.44 -26.87
N ASN A 145 -8.61 3.82 -25.70
CA ASN A 145 -9.03 5.00 -24.92
C ASN A 145 -10.54 5.04 -24.60
N ASP A 146 -11.24 3.92 -24.75
CA ASP A 146 -12.65 3.80 -24.41
C ASP A 146 -12.83 3.25 -22.99
N LEU A 147 -13.06 4.16 -22.05
CA LEU A 147 -13.23 3.83 -20.64
C LEU A 147 -14.41 2.86 -20.40
N ARG A 148 -15.42 2.85 -21.27
CA ARG A 148 -16.56 1.92 -21.15
C ARG A 148 -16.11 0.49 -21.39
N LEU A 149 -15.21 0.29 -22.36
CA LEU A 149 -14.67 -1.02 -22.67
C LEU A 149 -13.67 -1.49 -21.60
N VAL A 150 -12.84 -0.58 -21.09
CA VAL A 150 -11.91 -0.88 -19.99
C VAL A 150 -12.66 -1.27 -18.71
N SER A 151 -13.82 -0.67 -18.45
CA SER A 151 -14.63 -0.95 -17.26
C SER A 151 -15.38 -2.28 -17.32
N GLN A 152 -15.46 -2.94 -18.47
CA GLN A 152 -16.10 -4.26 -18.57
C GLN A 152 -15.19 -5.32 -17.92
N SER A 153 -15.74 -6.04 -16.97
CA SER A 153 -15.13 -7.23 -16.37
C SER A 153 -16.10 -8.40 -16.47
N GLU A 154 -15.62 -9.60 -16.25
CA GLU A 154 -16.47 -10.80 -16.26
C GLU A 154 -17.59 -10.71 -15.21
N ASP A 155 -17.33 -10.04 -14.07
CA ASP A 155 -18.25 -9.91 -12.95
C ASP A 155 -19.13 -8.64 -13.00
N GLY A 156 -19.05 -7.86 -14.09
CA GLY A 156 -19.85 -6.65 -14.25
C GLY A 156 -19.04 -5.38 -14.49
N ARG A 157 -19.60 -4.21 -14.12
CA ARG A 157 -18.89 -2.93 -14.28
C ARG A 157 -17.89 -2.71 -13.17
N ALA A 158 -16.60 -2.67 -13.53
CA ALA A 158 -15.52 -2.31 -12.65
C ALA A 158 -15.37 -0.77 -12.56
N SER A 159 -14.92 -0.28 -11.40
CA SER A 159 -14.36 1.05 -11.33
C SER A 159 -12.94 1.06 -11.89
N ILE A 160 -12.59 2.17 -12.55
CA ILE A 160 -11.29 2.32 -13.22
C ILE A 160 -10.61 3.61 -12.80
N ARG A 161 -9.29 3.54 -12.68
CA ARG A 161 -8.42 4.70 -12.46
C ARG A 161 -7.29 4.67 -13.47
N LYS A 162 -7.13 5.72 -14.26
CA LYS A 162 -5.99 5.85 -15.17
C LYS A 162 -4.72 6.05 -14.36
N VAL A 163 -3.66 5.30 -14.72
CA VAL A 163 -2.35 5.34 -14.05
C VAL A 163 -1.31 6.00 -14.96
N ASP A 164 -1.32 5.63 -16.23
CA ASP A 164 -0.41 6.13 -17.25
C ASP A 164 -1.12 6.05 -18.62
N ASP A 165 -0.53 6.48 -19.72
CA ASP A 165 -1.15 6.65 -21.04
C ASP A 165 -2.30 5.66 -21.34
N ASN A 166 -1.98 4.41 -21.55
CA ASN A 166 -2.96 3.35 -21.84
C ASN A 166 -3.06 2.31 -20.72
N PHE A 167 -2.52 2.64 -19.51
CA PHE A 167 -2.58 1.78 -18.34
C PHE A 167 -3.63 2.24 -17.36
N TYR A 168 -4.38 1.27 -16.84
CA TYR A 168 -5.49 1.50 -15.94
C TYR A 168 -5.43 0.52 -14.76
N PHE A 169 -5.74 0.99 -13.57
CA PHE A 169 -6.19 0.13 -12.50
C PHE A 169 -7.67 -0.12 -12.68
N ARG A 170 -8.04 -1.39 -12.70
CA ARG A 170 -9.40 -1.85 -12.77
C ARG A 170 -9.75 -2.55 -11.46
N TYR A 171 -10.87 -2.16 -10.88
CA TYR A 171 -11.39 -2.69 -9.62
C TYR A 171 -12.73 -3.37 -9.92
N PRO A 172 -12.77 -4.67 -10.24
CA PRO A 172 -13.98 -5.42 -10.42
C PRO A 172 -14.87 -5.35 -9.17
N PRO A 173 -16.19 -5.46 -9.30
CA PRO A 173 -17.05 -5.55 -8.13
C PRO A 173 -16.64 -6.75 -7.29
N CYS A 174 -16.66 -6.60 -5.97
CA CYS A 174 -16.37 -7.71 -5.07
C CYS A 174 -17.54 -8.70 -5.14
N GLY A 175 -17.25 -9.95 -5.51
CA GLY A 175 -18.21 -11.05 -5.64
C GLY A 175 -18.52 -11.76 -4.33
#